data_738f8c869856a8bb3249fce0db8328e8
#
_entry.id   738f8c869856a8bb3249fce0db8328e8
#
_cell.length_a   1.000
_cell.length_b   1.000
_cell.length_c   1.000
_cell.angle_alpha   90.00
_cell.angle_beta   90.00
_cell.angle_gamma   90.00
#
_symmetry.space_group_name_H-M   'P 1'
#
loop_
_entity.id
_entity.type
_entity.pdbx_description
1 polymer ?
#
loop_
_entity_poly.entity_id
_entity_poly.type
_entity_poly.pdbx_seq_one_letter_code
_entity_poly.pdbx_strand_id
1 'polypeptide(L)'
;MNNANDIVVVDDNQVLVSVLSEIFKELGYTVRTASDGFEALATIRERVPGILISDLNMPRMTGYELLSIVRRRFPTVAVIAMSGAYRGNDIPPGIAADGFYAKGGSSVAQLLEILNSIADETTRRSKRAVAPIWIPGMPTDQSDPSTTAVSCPECLRTFFHYLRNVELLHEERYCPHCLHPVQLAIVRASTDLDKTGLQRLANTSRIGDAAYPR
;
A
#
# COMPACT_ATOMS: atom_id res chain seq x y z
N MET A 1 13.85 3.36 -18.22
CA MET A 1 14.94 2.50 -17.72
C MET A 1 14.44 1.83 -16.46
N ASN A 2 14.35 0.51 -16.44
CA ASN A 2 13.87 -0.23 -15.27
C ASN A 2 14.96 -0.19 -14.19
N ASN A 3 14.70 0.51 -13.09
CA ASN A 3 15.63 0.60 -11.95
C ASN A 3 15.49 -0.66 -11.07
N ALA A 4 15.70 -1.85 -11.64
CA ALA A 4 15.52 -3.11 -10.91
C ALA A 4 16.30 -3.17 -9.58
N ASN A 5 17.42 -2.47 -9.51
CA ASN A 5 18.29 -2.41 -8.33
C ASN A 5 18.00 -1.21 -7.41
N ASP A 6 16.91 -0.47 -7.62
CA ASP A 6 16.53 0.68 -6.79
C ASP A 6 15.39 0.27 -5.85
N ILE A 7 15.65 0.29 -4.56
CA ILE A 7 14.72 -0.08 -3.48
C ILE A 7 14.31 1.16 -2.70
N VAL A 8 13.02 1.30 -2.41
CA VAL A 8 12.52 2.22 -1.39
C VAL A 8 12.04 1.40 -0.19
N VAL A 9 12.62 1.64 0.98
CA VAL A 9 12.23 1.03 2.27
C VAL A 9 11.45 2.06 3.08
N VAL A 10 10.24 1.68 3.51
CA VAL A 10 9.31 2.57 4.22
C VAL A 10 8.90 1.94 5.54
N ASP A 11 9.27 2.58 6.65
CA ASP A 11 8.95 2.14 8.00
C ASP A 11 9.15 3.31 8.98
N ASP A 12 8.29 3.46 9.97
CA ASP A 12 8.45 4.48 11.02
C ASP A 12 9.53 4.10 12.05
N ASN A 13 9.92 2.83 12.10
CA ASN A 13 11.03 2.36 12.91
C ASN A 13 12.39 2.60 12.22
N GLN A 14 13.03 3.72 12.55
CA GLN A 14 14.31 4.14 11.97
C GLN A 14 15.45 3.13 12.16
N VAL A 15 15.43 2.34 13.24
CA VAL A 15 16.43 1.29 13.48
C VAL A 15 16.30 0.18 12.44
N LEU A 16 15.07 -0.28 12.18
CA LEU A 16 14.80 -1.29 11.15
C LEU A 16 15.16 -0.78 9.77
N VAL A 17 14.78 0.46 9.44
CA VAL A 17 15.13 1.12 8.17
C VAL A 17 16.64 1.14 7.95
N SER A 18 17.41 1.53 8.97
CA SER A 18 18.88 1.58 8.89
C SER A 18 19.48 0.20 8.63
N VAL A 19 19.06 -0.81 9.40
CA VAL A 19 19.54 -2.18 9.25
C VAL A 19 19.24 -2.74 7.85
N LEU A 20 18.00 -2.60 7.38
CA LEU A 20 17.61 -3.06 6.04
C LEU A 20 18.37 -2.31 4.95
N SER A 21 18.59 -0.99 5.13
CA SER A 21 19.34 -0.18 4.17
C SER A 21 20.78 -0.63 4.03
N GLU A 22 21.45 -0.96 5.13
CA GLU A 22 22.83 -1.47 5.11
C GLU A 22 22.88 -2.81 4.38
N ILE A 23 22.02 -3.75 4.75
CA ILE A 23 21.97 -5.08 4.13
C ILE A 23 21.75 -4.98 2.61
N PHE A 24 20.78 -4.19 2.16
CA PHE A 24 20.50 -4.06 0.72
C PHE A 24 21.63 -3.34 -0.02
N LYS A 25 22.29 -2.35 0.60
CA LYS A 25 23.47 -1.69 0.00
C LYS A 25 24.63 -2.65 -0.15
N GLU A 26 24.89 -3.53 0.82
CA GLU A 26 25.92 -4.57 0.72
C GLU A 26 25.64 -5.57 -0.41
N LEU A 27 24.33 -5.81 -0.70
CA LEU A 27 23.89 -6.64 -1.81
C LEU A 27 23.88 -5.91 -3.17
N GLY A 28 24.35 -4.67 -3.22
CA GLY A 28 24.48 -3.89 -4.46
C GLY A 28 23.23 -3.12 -4.90
N TYR A 29 22.23 -2.99 -4.03
CA TYR A 29 21.06 -2.16 -4.31
C TYR A 29 21.30 -0.68 -4.00
N THR A 30 20.68 0.20 -4.78
CA THR A 30 20.52 1.60 -4.41
C THR A 30 19.31 1.71 -3.48
N VAL A 31 19.52 2.17 -2.24
CA VAL A 31 18.46 2.22 -1.23
C VAL A 31 18.09 3.66 -0.91
N ARG A 32 16.81 3.96 -0.98
CA ARG A 32 16.18 5.18 -0.49
C ARG A 32 15.20 4.81 0.61
N THR A 33 14.97 5.71 1.55
CA THR A 33 14.16 5.43 2.73
C THR A 33 13.08 6.49 2.90
N ALA A 34 12.01 6.12 3.58
CA ALA A 34 10.95 7.02 4.00
C ALA A 34 10.39 6.55 5.36
N SER A 35 9.93 7.50 6.17
CA SER A 35 9.38 7.24 7.51
C SER A 35 7.86 7.03 7.52
N ASP A 36 7.19 7.33 6.42
CA ASP A 36 5.75 7.11 6.22
C ASP A 36 5.37 7.11 4.73
N GLY A 37 4.08 6.89 4.47
CA GLY A 37 3.57 6.81 3.10
C GLY A 37 3.65 8.13 2.32
N PHE A 38 3.54 9.29 2.96
CA PHE A 38 3.64 10.59 2.26
C PHE A 38 5.06 10.87 1.80
N GLU A 39 6.04 10.62 2.65
CA GLU A 39 7.47 10.74 2.31
C GLU A 39 7.84 9.72 1.22
N ALA A 40 7.30 8.50 1.32
CA ALA A 40 7.47 7.46 0.30
C ALA A 40 6.94 7.92 -1.07
N LEU A 41 5.74 8.50 -1.14
CA LEU A 41 5.19 9.02 -2.39
C LEU A 41 6.00 10.20 -2.95
N ALA A 42 6.53 11.08 -2.10
CA ALA A 42 7.45 12.13 -2.53
C ALA A 42 8.73 11.54 -3.15
N THR A 43 9.32 10.55 -2.50
CA THR A 43 10.52 9.83 -2.96
C THR A 43 10.26 9.08 -4.28
N ILE A 44 9.10 8.43 -4.43
CA ILE A 44 8.71 7.72 -5.66
C ILE A 44 8.45 8.71 -6.80
N ARG A 45 7.89 9.88 -6.52
CA ARG A 45 7.64 10.93 -7.52
C ARG A 45 8.94 11.47 -8.12
N GLU A 46 10.00 11.57 -7.35
CA GLU A 46 11.31 11.97 -7.86
C GLU A 46 11.90 10.92 -8.79
N ARG A 47 11.84 9.66 -8.38
CA ARG A 47 12.30 8.53 -9.17
C ARG A 47 11.53 7.26 -8.78
N VAL A 48 10.88 6.64 -9.74
CA VAL A 48 10.14 5.39 -9.55
C VAL A 48 11.11 4.25 -9.26
N PRO A 49 11.00 3.54 -8.12
CA PRO A 49 11.86 2.41 -7.79
C PRO A 49 11.51 1.16 -8.59
N GLY A 50 12.42 0.17 -8.60
CA GLY A 50 12.08 -1.18 -9.04
C GLY A 50 11.32 -1.95 -7.97
N ILE A 51 11.63 -1.68 -6.68
CA ILE A 51 11.10 -2.42 -5.53
C ILE A 51 10.67 -1.43 -4.45
N LEU A 52 9.49 -1.66 -3.88
CA LEU A 52 8.99 -0.98 -2.69
C LEU A 52 8.82 -2.00 -1.57
N ILE A 53 9.42 -1.75 -0.42
CA ILE A 53 9.26 -2.54 0.81
C ILE A 53 8.63 -1.61 1.85
N SER A 54 7.42 -1.92 2.32
CA SER A 54 6.69 -1.00 3.21
C SER A 54 6.07 -1.71 4.40
N ASP A 55 6.24 -1.13 5.58
CA ASP A 55 5.39 -1.47 6.71
C ASP A 55 3.93 -1.13 6.42
N LEU A 56 3.02 -1.92 6.98
CA LEU A 56 1.57 -1.69 6.88
C LEU A 56 1.05 -0.69 7.92
N ASN A 57 1.67 -0.65 9.11
CA ASN A 57 1.19 0.10 10.26
C ASN A 57 2.09 1.31 10.53
N MET A 58 1.92 2.36 9.78
CA MET A 58 2.67 3.61 9.94
C MET A 58 1.73 4.77 10.31
N PRO A 59 2.24 5.80 11.03
CA PRO A 59 1.48 7.01 11.29
C PRO A 59 1.20 7.80 10.00
N ARG A 60 0.20 8.66 10.05
CA ARG A 60 -0.23 9.58 8.97
C ARG A 60 -0.81 8.84 7.75
N MET A 61 0.00 8.23 6.92
CA MET A 61 -0.43 7.39 5.80
C MET A 61 0.02 5.97 6.05
N THR A 62 -0.93 5.06 6.08
CA THR A 62 -0.68 3.63 6.28
C THR A 62 -0.05 2.97 5.06
N GLY A 63 0.64 1.83 5.26
CA GLY A 63 1.14 1.04 4.14
C GLY A 63 0.02 0.51 3.25
N TYR A 64 -1.16 0.22 3.78
CA TYR A 64 -2.32 -0.21 2.98
C TYR A 64 -2.68 0.84 1.92
N GLU A 65 -2.72 2.11 2.33
CA GLU A 65 -2.97 3.25 1.44
C GLU A 65 -1.87 3.41 0.42
N LEU A 66 -0.61 3.46 0.89
CA LEU A 66 0.57 3.58 0.04
C LEU A 66 0.61 2.49 -1.03
N LEU A 67 0.47 1.22 -0.64
CA LEU A 67 0.54 0.08 -1.55
C LEU A 67 -0.59 0.09 -2.58
N SER A 68 -1.81 0.51 -2.20
CA SER A 68 -2.93 0.63 -3.12
C SER A 68 -2.67 1.68 -4.20
N ILE A 69 -2.08 2.83 -3.83
CA ILE A 69 -1.69 3.90 -4.75
C ILE A 69 -0.58 3.42 -5.69
N VAL A 70 0.46 2.81 -5.14
CA VAL A 70 1.61 2.34 -5.93
C VAL A 70 1.18 1.26 -6.91
N ARG A 71 0.37 0.30 -6.49
CA ARG A 71 -0.14 -0.75 -7.36
C ARG A 71 -0.96 -0.19 -8.52
N ARG A 72 -1.78 0.82 -8.27
CA ARG A 72 -2.59 1.47 -9.28
C ARG A 72 -1.77 2.30 -10.26
N ARG A 73 -0.81 3.06 -9.76
CA ARG A 73 -0.05 4.04 -10.56
C ARG A 73 1.18 3.46 -11.21
N PHE A 74 1.84 2.53 -10.54
CA PHE A 74 3.12 1.92 -10.93
C PHE A 74 3.04 0.39 -10.89
N PRO A 75 2.25 -0.25 -11.77
CA PRO A 75 2.00 -1.70 -11.70
C PRO A 75 3.24 -2.57 -11.90
N THR A 76 4.32 -1.99 -12.45
CA THR A 76 5.60 -2.68 -12.67
C THR A 76 6.53 -2.65 -11.45
N VAL A 77 6.23 -1.84 -10.43
CA VAL A 77 6.98 -1.83 -9.17
C VAL A 77 6.68 -3.10 -8.41
N ALA A 78 7.72 -3.84 -8.03
CA ALA A 78 7.59 -4.98 -7.13
C ALA A 78 7.31 -4.47 -5.70
N VAL A 79 6.30 -5.02 -5.05
CA VAL A 79 5.83 -4.54 -3.75
C VAL A 79 5.91 -5.64 -2.71
N ILE A 80 6.65 -5.40 -1.64
CA ILE A 80 6.71 -6.27 -0.45
C ILE A 80 6.06 -5.51 0.72
N ALA A 81 5.01 -6.09 1.30
CA ALA A 81 4.43 -5.59 2.53
C ALA A 81 5.15 -6.18 3.73
N MET A 82 5.38 -5.38 4.78
CA MET A 82 5.91 -5.83 6.06
C MET A 82 4.90 -5.57 7.16
N SER A 83 4.84 -6.44 8.19
CA SER A 83 4.06 -6.15 9.39
C SER A 83 4.49 -7.00 10.57
N GLY A 84 4.44 -6.42 11.78
CA GLY A 84 4.58 -7.13 13.04
C GLY A 84 3.27 -7.72 13.57
N ALA A 85 2.13 -7.33 13.01
CA ALA A 85 0.80 -7.76 13.47
C ALA A 85 0.38 -9.13 12.91
N TYR A 86 1.01 -9.59 11.83
CA TYR A 86 0.69 -10.86 11.18
C TYR A 86 1.78 -11.90 11.42
N ARG A 87 1.38 -13.17 11.41
CA ARG A 87 2.29 -14.32 11.48
C ARG A 87 2.16 -15.14 10.20
N GLY A 88 3.30 -15.66 9.72
CA GLY A 88 3.35 -16.42 8.47
C GLY A 88 3.75 -15.56 7.26
N ASN A 89 4.02 -16.21 6.14
CA ASN A 89 4.56 -15.56 4.93
C ASN A 89 3.49 -15.37 3.84
N ASP A 90 2.26 -15.81 4.08
CA ASP A 90 1.18 -15.62 3.13
C ASP A 90 0.73 -14.16 3.15
N ILE A 91 0.47 -13.62 1.96
CA ILE A 91 -0.05 -12.26 1.83
C ILE A 91 -1.46 -12.21 2.42
N PRO A 92 -1.69 -11.44 3.49
CA PRO A 92 -3.03 -11.33 4.05
C PRO A 92 -4.03 -10.79 3.00
N PRO A 93 -5.29 -11.26 3.03
CA PRO A 93 -6.32 -10.82 2.08
C PRO A 93 -6.47 -9.30 2.05
N GLY A 94 -6.59 -8.72 0.85
CA GLY A 94 -6.79 -7.29 0.66
C GLY A 94 -5.50 -6.45 0.62
N ILE A 95 -4.33 -7.05 0.82
CA ILE A 95 -3.05 -6.33 0.70
C ILE A 95 -2.58 -6.35 -0.76
N ALA A 96 -2.34 -5.17 -1.32
CA ALA A 96 -1.91 -4.98 -2.70
C ALA A 96 -0.38 -5.18 -2.84
N ALA A 97 0.14 -6.33 -2.40
CA ALA A 97 1.56 -6.68 -2.42
C ALA A 97 1.83 -7.92 -3.29
N ASP A 98 3.09 -8.11 -3.63
CA ASP A 98 3.61 -9.26 -4.37
C ASP A 98 4.23 -10.29 -3.43
N GLY A 99 4.70 -9.82 -2.26
CA GLY A 99 5.22 -10.63 -1.18
C GLY A 99 4.87 -10.02 0.17
N PHE A 100 4.99 -10.85 1.21
CA PHE A 100 4.72 -10.44 2.58
C PHE A 100 5.83 -10.91 3.50
N TYR A 101 6.30 -10.01 4.37
CA TYR A 101 7.32 -10.28 5.38
C TYR A 101 6.78 -10.01 6.79
N ALA A 102 6.70 -11.06 7.61
CA ALA A 102 6.29 -10.97 9.01
C ALA A 102 7.48 -10.56 9.89
N LYS A 103 7.51 -9.32 10.40
CA LYS A 103 8.64 -8.77 11.21
C LYS A 103 8.90 -9.56 12.50
N GLY A 104 7.88 -10.18 13.09
CA GLY A 104 7.94 -10.79 14.42
C GLY A 104 8.38 -12.25 14.49
N GLY A 105 8.77 -12.88 13.37
CA GLY A 105 9.14 -14.31 13.36
C GLY A 105 9.96 -14.73 12.15
N SER A 106 10.23 -13.80 11.25
CA SER A 106 10.94 -14.07 10.01
C SER A 106 12.38 -13.54 10.06
N SER A 107 13.32 -14.31 9.52
CA SER A 107 14.72 -13.87 9.38
C SER A 107 14.88 -12.95 8.16
N VAL A 108 15.93 -12.14 8.15
CA VAL A 108 16.30 -11.34 6.97
C VAL A 108 16.52 -12.23 5.73
N ALA A 109 17.00 -13.47 5.90
CA ALA A 109 17.13 -14.43 4.81
C ALA A 109 15.78 -14.70 4.12
N GLN A 110 14.67 -14.79 4.87
CA GLN A 110 13.35 -14.94 4.29
C GLN A 110 12.90 -13.71 3.49
N LEU A 111 13.26 -12.49 3.94
CA LEU A 111 13.00 -11.28 3.16
C LEU A 111 13.73 -11.31 1.82
N LEU A 112 14.99 -11.79 1.80
CA LEU A 112 15.78 -11.95 0.58
C LEU A 112 15.22 -13.03 -0.34
N GLU A 113 14.71 -14.14 0.20
CA GLU A 113 14.01 -15.18 -0.57
C GLU A 113 12.75 -14.62 -1.24
N ILE A 114 11.94 -13.85 -0.50
CA ILE A 114 10.77 -13.16 -1.04
C ILE A 114 11.18 -12.22 -2.17
N LEU A 115 12.21 -11.43 -1.97
CA LEU A 115 12.71 -10.47 -2.96
C LEU A 115 13.16 -11.18 -4.23
N ASN A 116 13.89 -12.28 -4.13
CA ASN A 116 14.34 -13.08 -5.27
C ASN A 116 13.16 -13.71 -6.03
N SER A 117 12.16 -14.22 -5.33
CA SER A 117 10.97 -14.84 -5.95
C SER A 117 10.13 -13.83 -6.75
N ILE A 118 10.07 -12.59 -6.31
CA ILE A 118 9.29 -11.52 -6.96
C ILE A 118 10.01 -10.96 -8.19
N ALA A 119 11.34 -10.91 -8.18
CA ALA A 119 12.11 -10.38 -9.30
C ALA A 119 11.82 -11.09 -10.63
N ASP A 120 11.52 -12.39 -10.59
CA ASP A 120 11.15 -13.19 -11.77
C ASP A 120 9.71 -12.95 -12.26
N GLU A 121 8.79 -12.53 -11.38
CA GLU A 121 7.38 -12.32 -11.70
C GLU A 121 7.06 -10.93 -12.24
N THR A 122 7.88 -9.92 -11.99
CA THR A 122 7.63 -8.52 -12.42
C THR A 122 7.52 -8.36 -13.94
N THR A 123 8.07 -9.29 -14.70
CA THR A 123 7.96 -9.32 -16.17
C THR A 123 6.52 -9.64 -16.67
N ARG A 124 5.64 -10.15 -15.81
CA ARG A 124 4.28 -10.63 -16.19
C ARG A 124 3.15 -9.68 -15.84
N ARG A 125 3.40 -8.58 -15.11
CA ARG A 125 2.36 -7.71 -14.58
C ARG A 125 2.18 -6.42 -15.39
N SER A 126 1.37 -6.46 -16.41
CA SER A 126 1.03 -5.27 -17.20
C SER A 126 -0.40 -4.75 -16.99
N LYS A 127 -1.16 -5.26 -16.02
CA LYS A 127 -2.53 -4.79 -15.78
C LYS A 127 -2.61 -3.84 -14.59
N ARG A 128 -2.94 -2.59 -14.88
CA ARG A 128 -3.27 -1.54 -13.90
C ARG A 128 -4.42 -2.03 -13.02
N ALA A 129 -4.19 -2.19 -11.73
CA ALA A 129 -5.25 -2.58 -10.81
C ALA A 129 -6.22 -1.40 -10.59
N VAL A 130 -7.51 -1.64 -10.78
CA VAL A 130 -8.58 -0.66 -10.51
C VAL A 130 -9.02 -0.76 -9.04
N ALA A 131 -8.09 -1.04 -8.13
CA ALA A 131 -8.40 -1.12 -6.72
C ALA A 131 -8.68 0.28 -6.14
N PRO A 132 -9.63 0.43 -5.22
CA PRO A 132 -9.84 1.68 -4.49
C PRO A 132 -8.63 1.97 -3.59
N ILE A 133 -8.46 3.25 -3.24
CA ILE A 133 -7.51 3.66 -2.21
C ILE A 133 -8.12 3.37 -0.86
N TRP A 134 -7.41 2.60 -0.06
CA TRP A 134 -7.83 2.22 1.28
C TRP A 134 -7.45 3.31 2.26
N ILE A 135 -8.44 3.86 2.96
CA ILE A 135 -8.24 4.86 4.01
C ILE A 135 -8.71 4.29 5.35
N PRO A 136 -7.98 4.56 6.46
CA PRO A 136 -8.39 4.09 7.76
C PRO A 136 -9.69 4.77 8.19
N GLY A 137 -10.68 3.97 8.61
CA GLY A 137 -11.88 4.47 9.26
C GLY A 137 -11.53 4.98 10.66
N MET A 138 -11.98 6.20 11.00
CA MET A 138 -11.80 6.74 12.35
C MET A 138 -12.70 6.01 13.35
N PRO A 139 -12.26 5.86 14.62
CA PRO A 139 -13.10 5.37 15.69
C PRO A 139 -14.34 6.27 15.84
N THR A 140 -15.49 5.67 16.07
CA THR A 140 -16.81 6.31 16.13
C THR A 140 -17.02 7.26 17.32
N ASP A 141 -16.01 7.51 18.15
CA ASP A 141 -16.16 8.21 19.43
C ASP A 141 -15.68 9.68 19.42
N GLN A 142 -15.45 10.27 18.25
CA GLN A 142 -15.09 11.69 18.17
C GLN A 142 -16.17 12.47 17.40
N SER A 143 -16.77 13.42 18.11
CA SER A 143 -17.82 14.33 17.66
C SER A 143 -17.40 15.37 16.61
N ASP A 144 -16.22 15.23 16.00
CA ASP A 144 -15.71 16.15 14.98
C ASP A 144 -15.63 15.44 13.62
N PRO A 145 -16.14 16.05 12.53
CA PRO A 145 -16.04 15.45 11.20
C PRO A 145 -14.58 15.28 10.83
N SER A 146 -14.08 14.06 10.97
CA SER A 146 -12.68 13.73 10.79
C SER A 146 -12.26 13.97 9.35
N THR A 147 -11.36 14.93 9.19
CA THR A 147 -10.67 15.18 7.93
C THR A 147 -9.59 14.13 7.76
N THR A 148 -9.63 13.38 6.67
CA THR A 148 -8.56 12.46 6.32
C THR A 148 -7.75 12.99 5.14
N ALA A 149 -6.44 12.73 5.16
CA ALA A 149 -5.57 13.05 4.05
C ALA A 149 -5.60 11.92 3.02
N VAL A 150 -5.93 12.24 1.77
CA VAL A 150 -6.01 11.29 0.67
C VAL A 150 -4.99 11.65 -0.39
N SER A 151 -4.21 10.68 -0.85
CA SER A 151 -3.27 10.89 -1.95
C SER A 151 -3.83 10.40 -3.28
N CYS A 152 -3.85 11.29 -4.26
CA CYS A 152 -4.31 10.96 -5.60
C CYS A 152 -3.35 9.97 -6.28
N PRO A 153 -3.82 8.83 -6.80
CA PRO A 153 -2.96 7.85 -7.48
C PRO A 153 -2.44 8.35 -8.83
N GLU A 154 -3.07 9.38 -9.42
CA GLU A 154 -2.64 9.91 -10.72
C GLU A 154 -1.56 10.98 -10.61
N CYS A 155 -1.75 12.00 -9.76
CA CYS A 155 -0.79 13.09 -9.62
C CYS A 155 0.08 13.00 -8.36
N LEU A 156 -0.17 12.02 -7.49
CA LEU A 156 0.53 11.76 -6.22
C LEU A 156 0.53 12.96 -5.25
N ARG A 157 -0.41 13.90 -5.44
CA ARG A 157 -0.62 15.02 -4.52
C ARG A 157 -1.68 14.66 -3.51
N THR A 158 -1.49 15.12 -2.27
CA THR A 158 -2.42 14.92 -1.17
C THR A 158 -3.46 16.02 -1.14
N PHE A 159 -4.69 15.65 -0.81
CA PHE A 159 -5.80 16.56 -0.51
C PHE A 159 -6.57 16.06 0.70
N PHE A 160 -7.30 16.97 1.36
CA PHE A 160 -8.08 16.61 2.53
C PHE A 160 -9.53 16.30 2.13
N HIS A 161 -10.06 15.23 2.72
CA HIS A 161 -11.43 14.80 2.51
C HIS A 161 -12.15 14.62 3.85
N TYR A 162 -13.40 15.10 3.91
CA TYR A 162 -14.26 14.95 5.08
C TYR A 162 -15.06 13.64 4.95
N LEU A 163 -14.85 12.72 5.88
CA LEU A 163 -15.66 11.51 5.99
C LEU A 163 -17.02 11.85 6.61
N ARG A 164 -18.01 12.07 5.76
CA ARG A 164 -19.38 12.46 6.22
C ARG A 164 -20.22 11.29 6.71
N ASN A 165 -19.92 10.08 6.28
CA ASN A 165 -20.71 8.90 6.65
C ASN A 165 -19.82 7.66 6.69
N VAL A 166 -19.59 7.16 7.91
CA VAL A 166 -18.72 5.99 8.17
C VAL A 166 -19.39 4.68 7.72
N GLU A 167 -20.67 4.71 7.30
CA GLU A 167 -21.38 3.54 6.81
C GLU A 167 -21.11 3.22 5.33
N LEU A 168 -20.61 4.21 4.56
CA LEU A 168 -20.26 4.00 3.16
C LEU A 168 -18.88 3.37 3.06
N LEU A 169 -18.84 2.10 2.67
CA LEU A 169 -17.59 1.35 2.45
C LEU A 169 -16.84 1.81 1.21
N HIS A 170 -17.49 2.47 0.25
CA HIS A 170 -16.92 2.96 -0.99
C HIS A 170 -17.42 4.35 -1.32
N GLU A 171 -16.54 5.25 -1.68
CA GLU A 171 -16.87 6.62 -2.08
C GLU A 171 -15.99 7.05 -3.27
N GLU A 172 -16.58 7.76 -4.24
CA GLU A 172 -15.84 8.38 -5.33
C GLU A 172 -15.65 9.88 -5.06
N ARG A 173 -14.42 10.36 -5.25
CA ARG A 173 -14.07 11.78 -5.14
C ARG A 173 -13.19 12.23 -6.29
N TYR A 174 -13.26 13.50 -6.64
CA TYR A 174 -12.38 14.09 -7.64
C TYR A 174 -11.18 14.77 -6.97
N CYS A 175 -9.99 14.45 -7.47
CA CYS A 175 -8.78 15.12 -7.01
C CYS A 175 -8.83 16.62 -7.34
N PRO A 176 -8.67 17.54 -6.39
CA PRO A 176 -8.71 18.98 -6.67
C PRO A 176 -7.52 19.48 -7.51
N HIS A 177 -6.47 18.66 -7.64
CA HIS A 177 -5.25 19.04 -8.36
C HIS A 177 -5.25 18.62 -9.83
N CYS A 178 -5.85 17.47 -10.17
CA CYS A 178 -5.82 16.94 -11.54
C CYS A 178 -7.20 16.49 -12.06
N LEU A 179 -8.26 16.68 -11.28
CA LEU A 179 -9.64 16.34 -11.58
C LEU A 179 -9.88 14.85 -11.89
N HIS A 180 -8.90 13.99 -11.57
CA HIS A 180 -9.06 12.55 -11.75
C HIS A 180 -10.01 11.97 -10.69
N PRO A 181 -10.95 11.06 -11.05
CA PRO A 181 -11.80 10.38 -10.08
C PRO A 181 -10.96 9.42 -9.22
N VAL A 182 -11.10 9.53 -7.92
CA VAL A 182 -10.42 8.71 -6.92
C VAL A 182 -11.46 7.86 -6.20
N GLN A 183 -11.35 6.55 -6.34
CA GLN A 183 -12.17 5.60 -5.62
C GLN A 183 -11.56 5.38 -4.23
N LEU A 184 -12.34 5.61 -3.19
CA LEU A 184 -11.95 5.44 -1.80
C LEU A 184 -12.67 4.25 -1.19
N ALA A 185 -11.97 3.45 -0.39
CA ALA A 185 -12.55 2.41 0.45
C ALA A 185 -12.19 2.69 1.90
N ILE A 186 -13.18 2.71 2.79
CA ILE A 186 -12.98 2.96 4.21
C ILE A 186 -12.74 1.62 4.91
N VAL A 187 -11.58 1.48 5.55
CA VAL A 187 -11.22 0.31 6.35
C VAL A 187 -11.45 0.62 7.82
N ARG A 188 -12.33 -0.14 8.48
CA ARG A 188 -12.50 -0.06 9.93
C ARG A 188 -11.31 -0.72 10.63
N ALA A 189 -10.87 -0.15 11.76
CA ALA A 189 -9.83 -0.78 12.58
C ALA A 189 -10.28 -2.17 13.05
N SER A 190 -9.35 -3.11 13.11
CA SER A 190 -9.59 -4.56 13.31
C SER A 190 -10.18 -4.99 14.66
N THR A 191 -10.54 -4.07 15.55
CA THR A 191 -11.27 -4.38 16.79
C THR A 191 -12.69 -4.89 16.52
N ASP A 192 -13.25 -4.65 15.31
CA ASP A 192 -14.62 -5.04 14.92
C ASP A 192 -14.68 -5.96 13.67
N LEU A 193 -13.55 -6.31 13.09
CA LEU A 193 -13.50 -7.25 11.96
C LEU A 193 -13.41 -8.69 12.50
N ASP A 194 -14.57 -9.28 12.79
CA ASP A 194 -14.66 -10.73 12.81
C ASP A 194 -14.37 -11.26 11.38
N LYS A 195 -13.97 -12.53 11.30
CA LYS A 195 -13.53 -13.18 10.03
C LYS A 195 -14.55 -13.09 8.89
N THR A 196 -15.79 -12.68 9.14
CA THR A 196 -16.87 -12.53 8.15
C THR A 196 -16.80 -11.20 7.39
N GLY A 197 -16.24 -10.13 7.98
CA GLY A 197 -16.05 -8.84 7.31
C GLY A 197 -15.04 -8.89 6.16
N LEU A 198 -13.92 -9.59 6.34
CA LEU A 198 -12.89 -9.75 5.30
C LEU A 198 -13.37 -10.59 4.12
N GLN A 199 -14.19 -11.63 4.34
CA GLN A 199 -14.76 -12.43 3.26
C GLN A 199 -15.78 -11.67 2.40
N ARG A 200 -16.53 -10.72 2.98
CA ARG A 200 -17.45 -9.87 2.21
C ARG A 200 -16.70 -8.88 1.31
N LEU A 201 -15.58 -8.31 1.77
CA LEU A 201 -14.74 -7.41 0.95
C LEU A 201 -14.05 -8.14 -0.20
N ALA A 202 -13.60 -9.37 0.00
CA ALA A 202 -13.04 -10.22 -1.06
C ALA A 202 -14.07 -10.63 -2.12
N ASN A 203 -15.34 -10.76 -1.75
CA ASN A 203 -16.41 -11.10 -2.68
C ASN A 203 -16.94 -9.90 -3.50
N THR A 204 -16.82 -8.67 -3.01
CA THR A 204 -17.18 -7.47 -3.78
C THR A 204 -16.17 -7.15 -4.89
N SER A 205 -14.92 -7.59 -4.79
CA SER A 205 -13.95 -7.45 -5.86
C SER A 205 -14.17 -8.39 -7.07
N ARG A 206 -15.10 -9.37 -6.97
CA ARG A 206 -15.50 -10.27 -8.06
C ARG A 206 -16.72 -9.79 -8.88
N ILE A 207 -17.34 -8.66 -8.55
CA ILE A 207 -18.52 -8.13 -9.26
C ILE A 207 -18.12 -7.19 -10.43
N GLY A 208 -16.91 -7.29 -10.95
CA GLY A 208 -16.40 -6.49 -12.06
C GLY A 208 -16.59 -7.07 -13.47
N ASP A 209 -17.26 -8.22 -13.63
CA ASP A 209 -17.49 -8.88 -14.95
C ASP A 209 -18.92 -8.74 -15.49
N ALA A 210 -19.68 -7.74 -15.08
CA ALA A 210 -20.97 -7.45 -15.68
C ALA A 210 -20.79 -6.58 -16.93
N ALA A 211 -21.02 -7.19 -18.09
CA ALA A 211 -20.99 -6.67 -19.45
C ALA A 211 -21.57 -5.27 -19.60
N TYR A 212 -20.82 -4.38 -20.27
CA TYR A 212 -21.39 -3.19 -20.90
C TYR A 212 -22.17 -3.62 -22.14
N PRO A 213 -23.45 -3.24 -22.32
CA PRO A 213 -24.12 -3.34 -23.60
C PRO A 213 -23.57 -2.27 -24.55
N ARG A 214 -23.48 -2.64 -25.81
CA ARG A 214 -23.02 -1.82 -26.96
C ARG A 214 -23.87 -0.58 -27.18
#